data_8b651e79a6d184f9079773b6d932ac10
#
_entry.id   8b651e79a6d184f9079773b6d932ac10
#
_cell.length_a   1.000
_cell.length_b   1.000
_cell.length_c   1.000
_cell.angle_alpha   90.00
_cell.angle_beta   90.00
_cell.angle_gamma   90.00
#
_symmetry.space_group_name_H-M   'P 1'
#
loop_
_entity.id
_entity.type
_entity.pdbx_description
1 polymer ?
#
loop_
_entity_poly.entity_id
_entity_poly.type
_entity_poly.pdbx_seq_one_letter_code
_entity_poly.pdbx_strand_id
1 'polypeptide(L)'
;MEGFLLPLVIHPRVRKTIGRVAAMTCVAVFASAGAAYAACPAQTTTTPFAQWGDHSSYFLVPGGSFEGTESQVGWNLDNAELTAGNEPFYVHGRSDDQSLTIDGGGTAASPVFCADATMPDFRFFAREDSPGGDLKVEGVIQTPYGPYTATVATIADGSMPSWAPTAQLKIPSIPTGWRIPVSLRFVVSGGGSWQVDDVYVDPYRAG
;
A
#
# COMPACT_ATOMS: atom_id res chain seq x y z
N MET A 1 34.31 -43.14 -76.26
CA MET A 1 33.55 -44.32 -76.72
C MET A 1 33.01 -44.99 -75.48
N GLU A 2 31.95 -44.56 -75.23
CA GLU A 2 31.37 -44.61 -73.93
C GLU A 2 29.97 -45.10 -73.97
N GLY A 3 29.72 -46.20 -73.26
CA GLY A 3 28.43 -46.86 -73.19
C GLY A 3 27.51 -46.21 -72.17
N PHE A 4 26.37 -45.74 -72.64
CA PHE A 4 25.25 -45.27 -71.83
C PHE A 4 24.48 -46.49 -71.28
N LEU A 5 24.42 -46.63 -70.00
CA LEU A 5 23.52 -47.55 -69.31
C LEU A 5 22.53 -46.73 -68.44
N LEU A 6 21.26 -46.76 -68.83
CA LEU A 6 20.14 -46.21 -68.09
C LEU A 6 19.73 -47.16 -66.98
N PRO A 7 19.57 -46.71 -65.71
CA PRO A 7 18.99 -47.52 -64.65
C PRO A 7 17.45 -47.44 -64.66
N LEU A 8 16.88 -48.61 -64.45
CA LEU A 8 15.47 -48.93 -64.38
C LEU A 8 14.83 -48.25 -63.17
N VAL A 9 13.83 -47.42 -63.35
CA VAL A 9 13.07 -46.78 -62.29
C VAL A 9 11.95 -47.72 -61.84
N ILE A 10 12.09 -48.26 -60.65
CA ILE A 10 11.04 -49.07 -59.94
C ILE A 10 10.17 -48.09 -59.17
N HIS A 11 8.89 -47.99 -59.51
CA HIS A 11 7.90 -47.22 -58.77
C HIS A 11 7.35 -48.07 -57.61
N PRO A 12 7.46 -47.60 -56.34
CA PRO A 12 6.73 -48.22 -55.24
C PRO A 12 5.28 -47.74 -55.23
N ARG A 13 4.37 -48.68 -55.19
CA ARG A 13 2.95 -48.46 -55.02
C ARG A 13 2.69 -47.86 -53.63
N VAL A 14 2.24 -46.58 -53.55
CA VAL A 14 1.78 -45.95 -52.34
C VAL A 14 0.40 -46.52 -51.97
N ARG A 15 0.33 -47.31 -50.91
CA ARG A 15 -0.94 -47.72 -50.25
C ARG A 15 -1.47 -46.48 -49.47
N LYS A 16 -2.62 -45.94 -49.90
CA LYS A 16 -3.38 -44.93 -49.17
C LYS A 16 -3.99 -45.60 -47.91
N THR A 17 -3.39 -45.42 -46.78
CA THR A 17 -4.03 -45.66 -45.47
C THR A 17 -4.87 -44.42 -45.11
N ILE A 18 -6.17 -44.56 -45.13
CA ILE A 18 -7.11 -43.53 -44.67
C ILE A 18 -7.05 -43.56 -43.11
N GLY A 19 -6.20 -42.68 -42.55
CA GLY A 19 -6.21 -42.42 -41.11
C GLY A 19 -7.38 -41.50 -40.77
N ARG A 20 -8.30 -42.05 -39.97
CA ARG A 20 -9.34 -41.22 -39.31
C ARG A 20 -8.67 -40.29 -38.34
N VAL A 21 -8.56 -39.00 -38.69
CA VAL A 21 -8.16 -37.93 -37.77
C VAL A 21 -9.37 -37.65 -36.86
N ALA A 22 -9.33 -38.14 -35.64
CA ALA A 22 -10.27 -37.70 -34.59
C ALA A 22 -9.87 -36.28 -34.20
N ALA A 23 -10.65 -35.31 -34.62
CA ALA A 23 -10.50 -33.93 -34.20
C ALA A 23 -10.93 -33.84 -32.72
N MET A 24 -9.95 -33.84 -31.84
CA MET A 24 -10.15 -33.58 -30.41
C MET A 24 -10.28 -32.07 -30.22
N THR A 25 -11.51 -31.56 -30.21
CA THR A 25 -11.82 -30.16 -29.88
C THR A 25 -11.54 -29.94 -28.39
N CYS A 26 -10.37 -29.44 -28.05
CA CYS A 26 -10.11 -28.90 -26.70
C CYS A 26 -10.90 -27.61 -26.56
N VAL A 27 -12.05 -27.67 -25.88
CA VAL A 27 -12.75 -26.49 -25.38
C VAL A 27 -11.91 -25.94 -24.24
N ALA A 28 -11.09 -24.92 -24.52
CA ALA A 28 -10.42 -24.12 -23.49
C ALA A 28 -11.48 -23.32 -22.76
N VAL A 29 -11.90 -23.81 -21.58
CA VAL A 29 -12.71 -23.02 -20.65
C VAL A 29 -11.76 -21.97 -20.06
N PHE A 30 -11.80 -20.77 -20.61
CA PHE A 30 -11.23 -19.58 -19.94
C PHE A 30 -12.08 -19.32 -18.71
N ALA A 31 -11.69 -19.91 -17.57
CA ALA A 31 -12.14 -19.43 -16.29
C ALA A 31 -11.57 -18.01 -16.15
N SER A 32 -12.38 -16.99 -16.42
CA SER A 32 -12.10 -15.63 -16.00
C SER A 32 -12.04 -15.69 -14.48
N ALA A 33 -10.82 -15.75 -13.93
CA ALA A 33 -10.57 -15.47 -12.53
C ALA A 33 -10.96 -14.00 -12.34
N GLY A 34 -12.23 -13.75 -12.08
CA GLY A 34 -12.67 -12.49 -11.52
C GLY A 34 -11.81 -12.30 -10.27
N ALA A 35 -11.07 -11.21 -10.18
CA ALA A 35 -10.40 -10.82 -8.96
C ALA A 35 -11.49 -10.73 -7.89
N ALA A 36 -11.68 -11.82 -7.14
CA ALA A 36 -12.44 -11.78 -5.91
C ALA A 36 -11.66 -10.81 -5.03
N TYR A 37 -12.17 -9.60 -4.86
CA TYR A 37 -11.71 -8.71 -3.81
C TYR A 37 -11.97 -9.44 -2.50
N ALA A 38 -10.92 -10.13 -2.03
CA ALA A 38 -10.98 -10.80 -0.74
C ALA A 38 -11.38 -9.77 0.30
N ALA A 39 -12.20 -10.18 1.28
CA ALA A 39 -12.52 -9.33 2.42
C ALA A 39 -11.21 -8.77 3.00
N CYS A 40 -11.22 -7.50 3.41
CA CYS A 40 -10.08 -6.97 4.16
C CYS A 40 -9.79 -7.92 5.33
N PRO A 41 -8.53 -8.31 5.55
CA PRO A 41 -8.20 -9.17 6.69
C PRO A 41 -8.61 -8.48 7.98
N ALA A 42 -9.04 -9.27 8.96
CA ALA A 42 -9.33 -8.75 10.29
C ALA A 42 -8.05 -8.14 10.87
N GLN A 43 -8.17 -6.91 11.38
CA GLN A 43 -7.06 -6.16 11.96
C GLN A 43 -7.06 -6.34 13.48
N THR A 44 -5.87 -6.46 14.06
CA THR A 44 -5.69 -6.36 15.51
C THR A 44 -5.82 -4.90 15.92
N THR A 45 -6.71 -4.61 16.83
CA THR A 45 -6.98 -3.24 17.27
C THR A 45 -6.57 -2.99 18.70
N THR A 46 -6.21 -1.73 18.98
CA THR A 46 -5.93 -1.17 20.31
C THR A 46 -6.66 0.16 20.46
N THR A 47 -6.55 0.81 21.62
CA THR A 47 -7.10 2.15 21.90
C THR A 47 -5.97 3.15 22.18
N PRO A 48 -5.09 3.44 21.19
CA PRO A 48 -3.84 4.16 21.40
C PRO A 48 -4.06 5.61 21.86
N PHE A 49 -5.21 6.19 21.56
CA PHE A 49 -5.51 7.59 21.85
C PHE A 49 -6.41 7.79 23.08
N ALA A 50 -6.63 6.73 23.89
CA ALA A 50 -7.53 6.78 25.06
C ALA A 50 -7.14 7.86 26.08
N GLN A 51 -5.84 8.12 26.31
CA GLN A 51 -5.37 9.16 27.21
C GLN A 51 -5.71 10.59 26.75
N TRP A 52 -6.07 10.77 25.48
CA TRP A 52 -6.57 12.04 24.92
C TRP A 52 -8.08 12.07 24.73
N GLY A 53 -8.80 11.11 25.38
CA GLY A 53 -10.26 11.04 25.37
C GLY A 53 -10.87 10.38 24.13
N ASP A 54 -10.05 9.81 23.27
CA ASP A 54 -10.51 9.05 22.10
C ASP A 54 -10.41 7.55 22.40
N HIS A 55 -11.54 6.93 22.69
CA HIS A 55 -11.65 5.52 23.05
C HIS A 55 -12.00 4.61 21.86
N SER A 56 -11.94 5.12 20.66
CA SER A 56 -12.12 4.33 19.43
C SER A 56 -11.01 3.27 19.30
N SER A 57 -11.35 2.19 18.62
CA SER A 57 -10.39 1.14 18.31
C SER A 57 -9.66 1.48 17.00
N TYR A 58 -8.35 1.31 17.02
CA TYR A 58 -7.49 1.58 15.87
C TYR A 58 -6.59 0.38 15.58
N PHE A 59 -6.26 0.15 14.31
CA PHE A 59 -5.17 -0.74 13.94
C PHE A 59 -3.97 0.07 13.44
N LEU A 60 -2.76 -0.45 13.71
CA LEU A 60 -1.53 0.13 13.22
C LEU A 60 -1.40 -0.14 11.71
N VAL A 61 -1.12 0.89 10.93
CA VAL A 61 -0.77 0.75 9.51
C VAL A 61 0.49 -0.14 9.40
N PRO A 62 0.61 -1.02 8.39
CA PRO A 62 1.81 -1.83 8.24
C PRO A 62 3.08 -0.97 8.27
N GLY A 63 4.00 -1.28 9.20
CA GLY A 63 5.23 -0.53 9.44
C GLY A 63 5.03 0.88 10.02
N GLY A 64 3.86 1.20 10.55
CA GLY A 64 3.50 2.54 11.01
C GLY A 64 4.08 2.93 12.37
N SER A 65 4.74 2.02 13.09
CA SER A 65 5.53 2.34 14.28
C SER A 65 6.99 2.67 13.95
N PHE A 66 7.39 2.50 12.69
CA PHE A 66 8.72 2.77 12.18
C PHE A 66 9.88 2.03 12.86
N GLU A 67 9.58 1.00 13.64
CA GLU A 67 10.56 0.19 14.34
C GLU A 67 11.25 -0.83 13.41
N GLY A 68 12.59 -0.90 13.50
CA GLY A 68 13.41 -1.83 12.74
C GLY A 68 14.20 -1.19 11.60
N THR A 69 14.48 -1.96 10.55
CA THR A 69 15.17 -1.45 9.35
C THR A 69 14.15 -0.96 8.32
N GLU A 70 14.56 -0.08 7.39
CA GLU A 70 13.68 0.40 6.31
C GLU A 70 13.00 -0.74 5.54
N SER A 71 13.72 -1.85 5.29
CA SER A 71 13.15 -3.01 4.61
C SER A 71 12.08 -3.76 5.45
N GLN A 72 12.17 -3.71 6.78
CA GLN A 72 11.18 -4.29 7.69
C GLN A 72 9.96 -3.39 7.85
N VAL A 73 10.18 -2.08 7.91
CA VAL A 73 9.13 -1.06 7.93
C VAL A 73 8.35 -1.05 6.59
N GLY A 74 9.06 -1.21 5.47
CA GLY A 74 8.47 -1.38 4.15
C GLY A 74 7.83 -0.13 3.55
N TRP A 75 8.05 1.03 4.14
CA TRP A 75 7.63 2.32 3.59
C TRP A 75 8.56 2.73 2.44
N ASN A 76 8.01 3.40 1.44
CA ASN A 76 8.81 3.99 0.36
C ASN A 76 9.20 5.42 0.76
N LEU A 77 10.49 5.62 0.98
CA LEU A 77 11.08 6.85 1.50
C LEU A 77 11.83 7.60 0.38
N ASP A 78 11.59 8.90 0.25
CA ASP A 78 12.28 9.80 -0.67
C ASP A 78 12.54 11.11 0.08
N ASN A 79 13.81 11.45 0.28
CA ASN A 79 14.26 12.50 1.19
C ASN A 79 13.60 12.38 2.58
N ALA A 80 13.57 11.16 3.08
CA ALA A 80 13.02 10.76 4.37
C ALA A 80 13.81 9.55 4.89
N GLU A 81 13.91 9.41 6.22
CA GLU A 81 14.68 8.34 6.86
C GLU A 81 14.11 7.93 8.21
N LEU A 82 14.43 6.71 8.65
CA LEU A 82 14.18 6.29 10.03
C LEU A 82 15.21 6.94 10.95
N THR A 83 14.72 7.62 11.97
CA THR A 83 15.56 8.40 12.91
C THR A 83 15.39 7.88 14.32
N ALA A 84 16.49 7.84 15.08
CA ALA A 84 16.43 7.52 16.50
C ALA A 84 15.61 8.56 17.28
N GLY A 85 14.74 8.08 18.13
CA GLY A 85 13.82 8.88 18.93
C GLY A 85 12.35 8.58 18.58
N ASN A 86 11.58 8.24 19.59
CA ASN A 86 10.17 7.88 19.52
C ASN A 86 9.30 9.02 20.07
N GLU A 87 7.99 8.97 19.80
CA GLU A 87 7.03 9.77 20.52
C GLU A 87 7.11 9.43 22.03
N PRO A 88 7.00 10.43 22.95
CA PRO A 88 7.31 10.22 24.35
C PRO A 88 6.20 9.50 25.15
N PHE A 89 5.12 9.10 24.51
CA PHE A 89 3.96 8.46 25.14
C PHE A 89 4.02 6.93 25.05
N TYR A 90 4.84 6.38 24.16
CA TYR A 90 5.08 4.95 23.93
C TYR A 90 3.78 4.15 23.73
N VAL A 91 2.89 4.64 22.86
CA VAL A 91 1.55 4.05 22.70
C VAL A 91 1.56 2.71 21.98
N HIS A 92 2.49 2.48 21.08
CA HIS A 92 2.68 1.18 20.44
C HIS A 92 3.47 0.24 21.35
N GLY A 93 4.63 0.69 21.86
CA GLY A 93 5.47 -0.15 22.69
C GLY A 93 6.51 0.62 23.50
N ARG A 94 6.82 0.10 24.71
CA ARG A 94 7.82 0.72 25.60
C ARG A 94 9.27 0.58 25.13
N SER A 95 9.50 -0.29 24.16
CA SER A 95 10.82 -0.53 23.56
C SER A 95 11.04 0.23 22.28
N ASP A 96 10.05 1.02 21.85
CA ASP A 96 10.13 1.77 20.61
C ASP A 96 11.13 2.92 20.78
N ASP A 97 12.02 3.05 19.81
CA ASP A 97 13.12 3.99 19.86
C ASP A 97 13.39 4.71 18.52
N GLN A 98 12.48 4.54 17.54
CA GLN A 98 12.59 5.14 16.23
C GLN A 98 11.32 5.91 15.84
N SER A 99 11.47 6.81 14.89
CA SER A 99 10.38 7.50 14.19
C SER A 99 10.80 7.78 12.76
N LEU A 100 9.90 8.30 11.95
CA LEU A 100 10.16 8.69 10.56
C LEU A 100 10.42 10.19 10.50
N THR A 101 11.60 10.61 10.02
CA THR A 101 11.89 12.01 9.63
C THR A 101 11.64 12.18 8.14
N ILE A 102 10.99 13.29 7.77
CA ILE A 102 10.73 13.69 6.38
C ILE A 102 11.24 15.11 6.21
N ASP A 103 12.23 15.31 5.36
CA ASP A 103 12.81 16.62 5.08
C ASP A 103 11.99 17.42 4.06
N GLY A 104 12.26 18.70 3.96
CA GLY A 104 11.58 19.61 3.02
C GLY A 104 11.63 19.11 1.58
N GLY A 105 10.47 18.98 0.95
CA GLY A 105 10.28 18.37 -0.36
C GLY A 105 10.27 16.84 -0.36
N GLY A 106 10.49 16.20 0.79
CA GLY A 106 10.51 14.75 0.94
C GLY A 106 9.12 14.12 0.97
N THR A 107 9.10 12.82 0.79
CA THR A 107 7.88 12.00 0.86
C THR A 107 8.12 10.66 1.52
N ALA A 108 7.10 10.14 2.20
CA ALA A 108 7.08 8.78 2.71
C ALA A 108 5.70 8.15 2.45
N ALA A 109 5.70 6.97 1.81
CA ALA A 109 4.46 6.27 1.48
C ALA A 109 4.39 4.91 2.16
N SER A 110 3.27 4.63 2.84
CA SER A 110 3.06 3.36 3.54
C SER A 110 2.95 2.19 2.57
N PRO A 111 3.20 0.96 3.05
CA PRO A 111 2.70 -0.23 2.39
C PRO A 111 1.19 -0.12 2.15
N VAL A 112 0.72 -0.84 1.12
CA VAL A 112 -0.71 -0.87 0.80
C VAL A 112 -1.44 -1.67 1.88
N PHE A 113 -2.54 -1.13 2.37
CA PHE A 113 -3.49 -1.82 3.23
C PHE A 113 -4.89 -1.78 2.63
N CYS A 114 -5.76 -2.63 3.15
CA CYS A 114 -7.14 -2.70 2.69
C CYS A 114 -7.99 -1.68 3.45
N ALA A 115 -8.77 -0.86 2.73
CA ALA A 115 -9.70 0.06 3.32
C ALA A 115 -11.12 -0.15 2.76
N ASP A 116 -12.14 0.12 3.58
CA ASP A 116 -13.55 0.04 3.20
C ASP A 116 -14.39 1.17 3.82
N ALA A 117 -15.69 1.13 3.58
CA ALA A 117 -16.61 2.18 4.04
C ALA A 117 -16.77 2.27 5.57
N THR A 118 -16.21 1.32 6.34
CA THR A 118 -16.26 1.36 7.81
C THR A 118 -15.14 2.15 8.44
N MET A 119 -14.10 2.50 7.68
CA MET A 119 -12.92 3.24 8.13
C MET A 119 -13.14 4.76 8.02
N PRO A 120 -13.54 5.45 9.11
CA PRO A 120 -13.90 6.86 9.04
C PRO A 120 -12.70 7.80 9.08
N ASP A 121 -11.64 7.42 9.79
CA ASP A 121 -10.51 8.29 10.06
C ASP A 121 -9.23 7.54 10.39
N PHE A 122 -8.17 8.33 10.47
CA PHE A 122 -6.85 7.90 10.91
C PHE A 122 -6.22 8.98 11.79
N ARG A 123 -5.23 8.59 12.56
CA ARG A 123 -4.43 9.47 13.44
C ARG A 123 -2.99 8.98 13.46
N PHE A 124 -2.09 9.87 13.80
CA PHE A 124 -0.68 9.56 14.01
C PHE A 124 -0.08 10.58 14.98
N PHE A 125 1.11 10.30 15.48
CA PHE A 125 1.90 11.27 16.23
C PHE A 125 2.78 12.02 15.26
N ALA A 126 2.91 13.33 15.50
CA ALA A 126 3.80 14.15 14.72
C ALA A 126 4.42 15.25 15.58
N ARG A 127 5.57 15.74 15.13
CA ARG A 127 6.15 17.00 15.54
C ARG A 127 6.83 17.65 14.36
N GLU A 128 6.84 18.95 14.36
CA GLU A 128 7.72 19.72 13.50
C GLU A 128 9.13 19.70 14.10
N ASP A 129 10.10 19.18 13.35
CA ASP A 129 11.49 19.11 13.79
C ASP A 129 12.24 20.39 13.46
N SER A 130 12.02 20.92 12.25
CA SER A 130 12.45 22.28 11.87
C SER A 130 11.38 22.99 11.05
N PRO A 131 11.18 24.32 11.28
CA PRO A 131 10.11 25.07 10.64
C PRO A 131 10.37 25.35 9.16
N GLY A 132 9.30 25.66 8.42
CA GLY A 132 9.37 26.13 7.04
C GLY A 132 8.58 25.31 6.02
N GLY A 133 7.75 24.38 6.46
CA GLY A 133 6.94 23.58 5.54
C GLY A 133 5.75 22.90 6.19
N ASP A 134 4.64 22.80 5.46
CA ASP A 134 3.47 22.06 5.89
C ASP A 134 3.67 20.54 5.71
N LEU A 135 3.15 19.73 6.64
CA LEU A 135 3.01 18.31 6.46
C LEU A 135 1.66 17.99 5.82
N LYS A 136 1.69 17.58 4.57
CA LYS A 136 0.52 17.13 3.85
C LYS A 136 0.38 15.62 3.92
N VAL A 137 -0.83 15.14 4.15
CA VAL A 137 -1.16 13.71 4.09
C VAL A 137 -2.07 13.44 2.91
N GLU A 138 -1.73 12.48 2.12
CA GLU A 138 -2.46 12.07 0.94
C GLU A 138 -2.89 10.60 1.04
N GLY A 139 -4.14 10.33 0.66
CA GLY A 139 -4.61 8.98 0.42
C GLY A 139 -4.32 8.59 -1.03
N VAL A 140 -3.65 7.47 -1.23
CA VAL A 140 -3.34 6.92 -2.56
C VAL A 140 -4.14 5.65 -2.77
N ILE A 141 -5.13 5.71 -3.66
CA ILE A 141 -6.02 4.59 -3.99
C ILE A 141 -5.49 3.91 -5.26
N GLN A 142 -5.27 2.60 -5.19
CA GLN A 142 -4.88 1.83 -6.36
C GLN A 142 -6.12 1.49 -7.19
N THR A 143 -6.15 1.96 -8.43
CA THR A 143 -7.26 1.69 -9.37
C THR A 143 -6.76 0.94 -10.61
N PRO A 144 -7.64 0.23 -11.36
CA PRO A 144 -7.26 -0.41 -12.62
C PRO A 144 -6.70 0.57 -13.68
N TYR A 145 -6.95 1.86 -13.52
CA TYR A 145 -6.48 2.91 -14.43
C TYR A 145 -5.24 3.64 -13.91
N GLY A 146 -4.66 3.18 -12.80
CA GLY A 146 -3.52 3.79 -12.12
C GLY A 146 -3.90 4.36 -10.75
N PRO A 147 -2.90 4.84 -9.98
CA PRO A 147 -3.14 5.40 -8.65
C PRO A 147 -3.91 6.72 -8.74
N TYR A 148 -4.93 6.85 -7.89
CA TYR A 148 -5.63 8.11 -7.64
C TYR A 148 -5.18 8.66 -6.30
N THR A 149 -4.70 9.90 -6.28
CA THR A 149 -4.19 10.56 -5.07
C THR A 149 -5.09 11.73 -4.70
N ALA A 150 -5.45 11.82 -3.43
CA ALA A 150 -6.20 12.93 -2.86
C ALA A 150 -5.55 13.40 -1.56
N THR A 151 -5.37 14.70 -1.39
CA THR A 151 -4.98 15.28 -0.10
C THR A 151 -6.12 15.10 0.90
N VAL A 152 -5.84 14.45 2.02
CA VAL A 152 -6.80 14.17 3.09
C VAL A 152 -6.60 15.09 4.30
N ALA A 153 -5.39 15.60 4.49
CA ALA A 153 -5.07 16.57 5.54
C ALA A 153 -3.87 17.43 5.15
N THR A 154 -3.81 18.63 5.76
CA THR A 154 -2.61 19.46 5.78
C THR A 154 -2.43 19.96 7.21
N ILE A 155 -1.27 19.70 7.79
CA ILE A 155 -0.86 20.17 9.11
C ILE A 155 0.09 21.34 8.86
N ALA A 156 -0.31 22.53 9.31
CA ALA A 156 0.41 23.74 8.98
C ALA A 156 1.73 23.85 9.75
N ASP A 157 2.70 24.48 9.12
CA ASP A 157 3.93 24.96 9.73
C ASP A 157 3.68 25.65 11.09
N GLY A 158 4.48 25.37 12.09
CA GLY A 158 4.36 25.90 13.44
C GLY A 158 3.23 25.35 14.30
N SER A 159 2.38 24.46 13.77
CA SER A 159 1.21 23.95 14.50
C SER A 159 1.51 22.84 15.49
N MET A 160 2.61 22.11 15.33
CA MET A 160 3.02 20.97 16.18
C MET A 160 4.50 21.09 16.61
N PRO A 161 4.84 22.05 17.49
CA PRO A 161 6.24 22.28 17.89
C PRO A 161 6.80 21.20 18.84
N SER A 162 5.97 20.26 19.23
CA SER A 162 6.33 19.11 20.08
C SER A 162 5.47 17.92 19.73
N TRP A 163 5.92 16.71 20.06
CA TRP A 163 5.16 15.49 19.86
C TRP A 163 3.74 15.60 20.42
N ALA A 164 2.77 15.35 19.58
CA ALA A 164 1.35 15.26 19.94
C ALA A 164 0.61 14.36 18.95
N PRO A 165 -0.49 13.71 19.35
CA PRO A 165 -1.35 13.04 18.39
C PRO A 165 -2.08 14.09 17.54
N THR A 166 -2.26 13.79 16.27
CA THR A 166 -3.12 14.60 15.40
C THR A 166 -4.58 14.57 15.87
N ALA A 167 -5.39 15.52 15.39
CA ALA A 167 -6.84 15.33 15.41
C ALA A 167 -7.22 14.10 14.56
N GLN A 168 -8.47 13.65 14.67
CA GLN A 168 -9.03 12.64 13.75
C GLN A 168 -9.06 13.21 12.32
N LEU A 169 -8.29 12.61 11.43
CA LEU A 169 -8.17 13.00 10.03
C LEU A 169 -9.08 12.10 9.19
N LYS A 170 -10.03 12.70 8.49
CA LYS A 170 -11.08 11.97 7.80
C LYS A 170 -10.57 11.28 6.54
N ILE A 171 -10.81 9.98 6.43
CA ILE A 171 -10.62 9.25 5.17
C ILE A 171 -11.77 9.65 4.22
N PRO A 172 -11.46 9.93 2.93
CA PRO A 172 -12.51 10.17 1.94
C PRO A 172 -13.51 9.02 1.90
N SER A 173 -14.79 9.34 1.76
CA SER A 173 -15.86 8.34 1.78
C SER A 173 -15.66 7.25 0.73
N ILE A 174 -15.51 6.01 1.20
CA ILE A 174 -15.49 4.82 0.36
C ILE A 174 -16.93 4.33 0.22
N PRO A 175 -17.43 4.05 -1.00
CA PRO A 175 -18.78 3.54 -1.18
C PRO A 175 -19.02 2.23 -0.41
N THR A 176 -20.21 2.08 0.18
CA THR A 176 -20.57 0.86 0.92
C THR A 176 -20.42 -0.39 0.05
N GLY A 177 -19.78 -1.41 0.60
CA GLY A 177 -19.49 -2.67 -0.09
C GLY A 177 -18.24 -2.65 -0.95
N TRP A 178 -17.59 -1.50 -1.09
CA TRP A 178 -16.28 -1.41 -1.75
C TRP A 178 -15.17 -1.67 -0.75
N ARG A 179 -14.15 -2.37 -1.23
CA ARG A 179 -12.86 -2.58 -0.56
C ARG A 179 -11.79 -2.16 -1.53
N ILE A 180 -10.93 -1.28 -1.10
CA ILE A 180 -9.91 -0.70 -1.96
C ILE A 180 -8.53 -0.82 -1.34
N PRO A 181 -7.50 -1.12 -2.13
CA PRO A 181 -6.13 -1.02 -1.70
C PRO A 181 -5.75 0.47 -1.60
N VAL A 182 -5.32 0.87 -0.41
CA VAL A 182 -4.95 2.26 -0.08
C VAL A 182 -3.55 2.29 0.52
N SER A 183 -2.80 3.34 0.27
CA SER A 183 -1.64 3.73 1.06
C SER A 183 -1.78 5.18 1.52
N LEU A 184 -1.16 5.52 2.63
CA LEU A 184 -1.00 6.90 3.09
C LEU A 184 0.35 7.42 2.59
N ARG A 185 0.37 8.64 2.08
CA ARG A 185 1.60 9.31 1.68
C ARG A 185 1.72 10.62 2.44
N PHE A 186 2.81 10.78 3.16
CA PHE A 186 3.22 12.02 3.81
C PHE A 186 4.10 12.80 2.86
N VAL A 187 3.91 14.11 2.80
CA VAL A 187 4.67 15.02 1.93
C VAL A 187 4.97 16.30 2.70
N VAL A 188 6.22 16.64 2.88
CA VAL A 188 6.61 17.94 3.43
C VAL A 188 6.72 18.94 2.28
N SER A 189 5.88 19.98 2.31
CA SER A 189 5.87 21.04 1.30
C SER A 189 6.66 22.25 1.79
N GLY A 190 7.63 22.70 1.05
CA GLY A 190 8.50 23.80 1.46
C GLY A 190 9.83 23.34 2.03
N GLY A 191 10.39 24.08 2.95
CA GLY A 191 11.60 23.72 3.70
C GLY A 191 11.27 22.99 5.00
N GLY A 192 12.20 23.00 5.94
CA GLY A 192 11.98 22.39 7.26
C GLY A 192 11.96 20.88 7.25
N SER A 193 11.52 20.28 8.34
CA SER A 193 11.36 18.83 8.47
C SER A 193 10.29 18.48 9.50
N TRP A 194 9.69 17.30 9.32
CA TRP A 194 8.69 16.75 10.21
C TRP A 194 9.10 15.36 10.67
N GLN A 195 8.76 15.04 11.92
CA GLN A 195 8.81 13.67 12.41
C GLN A 195 7.38 13.13 12.56
N VAL A 196 7.22 11.88 12.17
CA VAL A 196 5.96 11.13 12.21
C VAL A 196 6.19 9.81 12.92
N ASP A 197 5.22 9.40 13.72
CA ASP A 197 5.27 8.14 14.43
C ASP A 197 3.86 7.57 14.64
N ASP A 198 3.80 6.25 14.83
CA ASP A 198 2.60 5.53 15.26
C ASP A 198 1.35 5.85 14.43
N VAL A 199 1.35 5.45 13.17
CA VAL A 199 0.26 5.71 12.23
C VAL A 199 -0.86 4.68 12.37
N TYR A 200 -2.04 5.13 12.83
CA TYR A 200 -3.19 4.28 13.12
C TYR A 200 -4.41 4.64 12.27
N VAL A 201 -5.21 3.63 11.90
CA VAL A 201 -6.50 3.79 11.20
C VAL A 201 -7.62 3.21 12.07
N ASP A 202 -8.74 3.94 12.20
CA ASP A 202 -9.97 3.42 12.82
C ASP A 202 -10.67 2.47 11.84
N PRO A 203 -10.86 1.18 12.16
CA PRO A 203 -11.55 0.24 11.28
C PRO A 203 -13.08 0.30 11.42
N TYR A 204 -13.61 1.09 12.36
CA TYR A 204 -15.03 1.08 12.68
C TYR A 204 -15.65 2.47 12.54
N ARG A 205 -16.70 2.56 11.73
CA ARG A 205 -17.56 3.74 11.74
C ARG A 205 -18.40 3.69 13.01
N ALA A 206 -18.32 4.73 13.85
CA ALA A 206 -19.28 4.91 14.93
C ALA A 206 -20.70 4.88 14.34
N GLY A 207 -21.55 3.97 14.84
CA GLY A 207 -22.93 3.80 14.42
C GLY A 207 -23.83 4.95 14.89
#